data_cde42be1842894ce6d5468aa2f7d9c5e
#
_entry.id   cde42be1842894ce6d5468aa2f7d9c5e
#
_cell.length_a   1.000
_cell.length_b   1.000
_cell.length_c   1.000
_cell.angle_alpha   90.00
_cell.angle_beta   90.00
_cell.angle_gamma   90.00
#
_symmetry.space_group_name_H-M   'P 1'
#
loop_
_entity.id
_entity.type
_entity.pdbx_description
1 polymer ?
#
loop_
_entity_poly.entity_id
_entity_poly.type
_entity_poly.pdbx_seq_one_letter_code
_entity_poly.pdbx_strand_id
1 'polypeptide(L)'
;EKFFIRGQKREIDVSRNFKRFVAQAYGRRRRVVRNILKYAAAVVFFVGGVVFLQEMKFGSDDANGKQAALAPGMGKAVLYTGSGQMIALENREQRDIIIVDSLRVEQDHDLLNYEGIETSGKVVDEMHSMRVPRGGEFSMKLSDGTMVYLNAETNLRYPIRFNGEERRVKLSGEAYFDVMKSDKPFIVEVDGFEVKVLGTRFNIQAYGDETRFKTTLEQGSVEVHVEGNKMLLEPGEQAVLTKDGELTKRKVDVSLYGKMEI
;
A
#
# COMPACT_ATOMS: atom_id res chain seq x y z
N GLU A 1 99.17 -61.67 18.11
CA GLU A 1 97.82 -61.92 17.50
C GLU A 1 97.22 -60.62 17.05
N LYS A 2 96.98 -60.46 15.75
CA LYS A 2 96.39 -59.24 15.12
C LYS A 2 94.92 -59.46 14.92
N PHE A 3 94.06 -58.70 15.62
CA PHE A 3 92.69 -58.66 15.36
C PHE A 3 92.42 -57.56 14.30
N PHE A 4 91.94 -58.00 13.16
CA PHE A 4 91.54 -57.12 12.01
C PHE A 4 90.08 -56.86 12.14
N ILE A 5 89.67 -55.66 12.54
CA ILE A 5 88.24 -55.23 12.51
C ILE A 5 87.98 -54.54 11.15
N ARG A 6 87.21 -55.22 10.34
CA ARG A 6 86.75 -54.73 9.00
C ARG A 6 85.57 -53.83 9.22
N GLY A 7 85.86 -52.54 9.27
CA GLY A 7 84.78 -51.49 9.31
C GLY A 7 84.07 -51.37 7.95
N GLN A 8 82.82 -51.79 7.88
CA GLN A 8 81.95 -51.48 6.76
C GLN A 8 81.54 -50.02 6.87
N LYS A 9 82.05 -49.15 5.96
CA LYS A 9 81.48 -47.81 5.73
C LYS A 9 80.15 -47.94 5.06
N ARG A 10 79.06 -47.74 5.79
CA ARG A 10 77.75 -47.50 5.23
C ARG A 10 77.75 -46.07 4.63
N GLU A 11 77.76 -45.92 3.32
CA GLU A 11 77.47 -44.64 2.66
C GLU A 11 76.03 -44.32 2.93
N ILE A 12 75.82 -43.29 3.73
CA ILE A 12 74.44 -42.74 3.95
C ILE A 12 74.15 -41.87 2.77
N ASP A 13 73.22 -42.29 1.91
CA ASP A 13 72.76 -41.53 0.77
C ASP A 13 71.92 -40.34 1.28
N VAL A 14 72.56 -39.23 1.53
CA VAL A 14 71.99 -37.97 2.06
C VAL A 14 70.98 -37.39 1.09
N SER A 15 71.21 -37.61 -0.21
CA SER A 15 70.32 -37.07 -1.24
C SER A 15 68.92 -37.72 -1.25
N ARG A 16 68.89 -39.02 -0.98
CA ARG A 16 67.63 -39.80 -0.93
C ARG A 16 66.80 -39.50 0.32
N ASN A 17 67.49 -39.33 1.46
CA ASN A 17 66.85 -38.98 2.72
C ASN A 17 66.34 -37.52 2.72
N PHE A 18 67.09 -36.60 2.11
CA PHE A 18 66.65 -35.21 1.97
C PHE A 18 65.40 -35.07 1.08
N LYS A 19 65.34 -35.79 -0.06
CA LYS A 19 64.12 -35.80 -0.92
C LYS A 19 62.90 -36.37 -0.19
N ARG A 20 63.06 -37.39 0.66
CA ARG A 20 61.96 -37.94 1.46
C ARG A 20 61.49 -36.95 2.53
N PHE A 21 62.40 -36.25 3.21
CA PHE A 21 62.07 -35.25 4.21
C PHE A 21 61.30 -34.05 3.58
N VAL A 22 61.78 -33.55 2.47
CA VAL A 22 61.11 -32.45 1.73
C VAL A 22 59.73 -32.89 1.25
N ALA A 23 59.57 -34.08 0.68
CA ALA A 23 58.30 -34.60 0.23
C ALA A 23 57.28 -34.76 1.37
N GLN A 24 57.76 -35.16 2.56
CA GLN A 24 56.91 -35.33 3.74
C GLN A 24 56.47 -34.00 4.37
N ALA A 25 57.36 -33.01 4.37
CA ALA A 25 57.08 -31.65 4.87
C ALA A 25 56.09 -30.90 3.94
N TYR A 26 56.24 -30.98 2.61
CA TYR A 26 55.36 -30.33 1.64
C TYR A 26 54.00 -31.05 1.51
N GLY A 27 53.97 -32.36 1.67
CA GLY A 27 52.71 -33.14 1.59
C GLY A 27 51.72 -32.82 2.74
N ARG A 28 52.24 -32.56 3.96
CA ARG A 28 51.41 -32.15 5.11
C ARG A 28 50.81 -30.78 4.95
N ARG A 29 51.61 -29.80 4.48
CA ARG A 29 51.08 -28.42 4.20
C ARG A 29 49.99 -28.40 3.14
N ARG A 30 50.13 -29.15 2.05
CA ARG A 30 49.13 -29.20 0.98
C ARG A 30 47.78 -29.79 1.46
N ARG A 31 47.76 -30.76 2.35
CA ARG A 31 46.51 -31.31 2.90
C ARG A 31 45.84 -30.34 3.83
N VAL A 32 46.58 -29.66 4.68
CA VAL A 32 46.05 -28.66 5.62
C VAL A 32 45.47 -27.47 4.82
N VAL A 33 46.23 -26.93 3.86
CA VAL A 33 45.74 -25.81 3.01
C VAL A 33 44.50 -26.20 2.20
N ARG A 34 44.47 -27.42 1.66
CA ARG A 34 43.29 -27.90 0.88
C ARG A 34 42.06 -28.09 1.76
N ASN A 35 42.21 -28.49 3.01
CA ASN A 35 41.12 -28.59 3.95
C ASN A 35 40.66 -27.21 4.43
N ILE A 36 41.58 -26.29 4.73
CA ILE A 36 41.25 -24.89 5.07
C ILE A 36 40.51 -24.22 3.90
N LEU A 37 40.94 -24.47 2.68
CA LEU A 37 40.25 -23.89 1.47
C LEU A 37 38.81 -24.41 1.32
N LYS A 38 38.55 -25.68 1.64
CA LYS A 38 37.19 -26.24 1.64
C LYS A 38 36.26 -25.62 2.68
N TYR A 39 36.79 -25.42 3.89
CA TYR A 39 36.02 -24.78 4.96
C TYR A 39 35.84 -23.27 4.71
N ALA A 40 36.87 -22.60 4.17
CA ALA A 40 36.77 -21.20 3.79
C ALA A 40 35.67 -20.99 2.68
N ALA A 41 35.65 -21.86 1.69
CA ALA A 41 34.57 -21.82 0.66
C ALA A 41 33.19 -22.05 1.28
N ALA A 42 33.03 -23.00 2.19
CA ALA A 42 31.76 -23.25 2.86
C ALA A 42 31.31 -22.06 3.71
N VAL A 43 32.24 -21.38 4.41
CA VAL A 43 31.94 -20.16 5.18
C VAL A 43 31.51 -19.01 4.26
N VAL A 44 32.19 -18.81 3.13
CA VAL A 44 31.83 -17.79 2.14
C VAL A 44 30.45 -18.07 1.55
N PHE A 45 30.15 -19.34 1.21
CA PHE A 45 28.80 -19.72 0.75
C PHE A 45 27.72 -19.55 1.83
N PHE A 46 28.05 -19.85 3.07
CA PHE A 46 27.11 -19.69 4.19
C PHE A 46 26.85 -18.21 4.48
N VAL A 47 27.89 -17.39 4.57
CA VAL A 47 27.76 -15.94 4.77
C VAL A 47 27.10 -15.28 3.56
N GLY A 48 27.49 -15.65 2.35
CA GLY A 48 26.85 -15.16 1.12
C GLY A 48 25.39 -15.59 1.04
N GLY A 49 25.05 -16.81 1.43
CA GLY A 49 23.67 -17.30 1.51
C GLY A 49 22.84 -16.57 2.56
N VAL A 50 23.41 -16.28 3.73
CA VAL A 50 22.72 -15.49 4.78
C VAL A 50 22.50 -14.05 4.31
N VAL A 51 23.49 -13.41 3.70
CA VAL A 51 23.36 -12.06 3.13
C VAL A 51 22.33 -12.06 1.99
N PHE A 52 22.38 -13.04 1.09
CA PHE A 52 21.41 -13.19 0.01
C PHE A 52 19.97 -13.43 0.51
N LEU A 53 19.82 -14.24 1.57
CA LEU A 53 18.51 -14.45 2.21
C LEU A 53 18.03 -13.21 2.99
N GLN A 54 18.94 -12.39 3.51
CA GLN A 54 18.60 -11.08 4.09
C GLN A 54 18.17 -10.11 3.00
N GLU A 55 18.86 -10.06 1.86
CA GLU A 55 18.44 -9.23 0.73
C GLU A 55 17.13 -9.71 0.09
N MET A 56 16.89 -11.02 0.00
CA MET A 56 15.58 -11.54 -0.43
C MET A 56 14.45 -11.23 0.57
N LYS A 57 14.73 -11.13 1.87
CA LYS A 57 13.74 -10.65 2.86
C LYS A 57 13.56 -9.12 2.82
N PHE A 58 14.59 -8.38 2.40
CA PHE A 58 14.51 -6.93 2.22
C PHE A 58 13.86 -6.51 0.89
N GLY A 59 13.83 -7.41 -0.10
CA GLY A 59 13.25 -7.12 -1.43
C GLY A 59 11.74 -7.31 -1.53
N SER A 60 11.06 -7.76 -0.48
CA SER A 60 9.59 -7.92 -0.46
C SER A 60 8.85 -6.93 0.43
N ASP A 61 9.55 -6.01 1.11
CA ASP A 61 8.93 -5.04 2.02
C ASP A 61 9.11 -3.57 1.61
N ASP A 62 9.74 -3.27 0.47
CA ASP A 62 9.83 -1.89 -0.04
C ASP A 62 8.57 -1.41 -0.78
N ALA A 63 7.46 -2.18 -0.73
CA ALA A 63 6.11 -1.64 -0.94
C ALA A 63 5.54 -1.00 0.36
N ASN A 64 6.26 -1.07 1.47
CA ASN A 64 6.00 -0.27 2.66
C ASN A 64 6.88 0.97 2.58
N GLY A 65 6.47 1.94 1.71
CA GLY A 65 6.86 3.32 1.93
C GLY A 65 6.74 3.56 3.43
N LYS A 66 7.79 4.08 4.08
CA LYS A 66 7.80 4.44 5.50
C LYS A 66 6.41 4.97 5.85
N GLN A 67 5.57 4.12 6.43
CA GLN A 67 4.46 4.60 7.21
C GLN A 67 5.15 5.42 8.30
N ALA A 68 5.28 6.72 8.06
CA ALA A 68 5.37 7.64 9.15
C ALA A 68 4.17 7.25 10.00
N ALA A 69 4.43 6.55 11.11
CA ALA A 69 3.43 6.32 12.13
C ALA A 69 3.00 7.72 12.52
N LEU A 70 1.91 8.20 11.91
CA LEU A 70 1.29 9.44 12.29
C LEU A 70 0.96 9.25 13.75
N ALA A 71 1.67 9.98 14.62
CA ALA A 71 1.35 9.98 16.04
C ALA A 71 -0.14 10.35 16.16
N PRO A 72 -0.89 9.69 17.07
CA PRO A 72 -2.29 10.00 17.27
C PRO A 72 -2.45 11.52 17.48
N GLY A 73 -3.16 12.21 16.59
CA GLY A 73 -3.36 13.65 16.60
C GLY A 73 -2.50 14.46 15.62
N MET A 74 -1.61 13.85 14.82
CA MET A 74 -0.91 14.54 13.74
C MET A 74 -1.54 14.20 12.38
N GLY A 75 -2.24 15.17 11.78
CA GLY A 75 -2.85 15.10 10.45
C GLY A 75 -4.20 14.36 10.40
N LYS A 76 -5.22 15.02 9.88
CA LYS A 76 -6.54 14.41 9.68
C LYS A 76 -6.60 13.52 8.45
N ALA A 77 -5.71 13.68 7.46
CA ALA A 77 -5.65 12.86 6.25
C ALA A 77 -4.26 12.83 5.60
N VAL A 78 -4.03 11.87 4.72
CA VAL A 78 -2.84 11.77 3.86
C VAL A 78 -3.29 11.62 2.42
N LEU A 79 -2.82 12.53 1.56
CA LEU A 79 -3.02 12.47 0.13
C LEU A 79 -1.84 11.73 -0.53
N TYR A 80 -2.13 10.71 -1.31
CA TYR A 80 -1.19 10.02 -2.19
C TYR A 80 -1.50 10.40 -3.62
N THR A 81 -0.50 10.89 -4.33
CA THR A 81 -0.64 11.32 -5.72
C THR A 81 -0.31 10.20 -6.70
N GLY A 82 -0.66 10.37 -7.96
CA GLY A 82 -0.32 9.43 -9.03
C GLY A 82 1.19 9.33 -9.26
N SER A 83 1.95 10.40 -8.99
CA SER A 83 3.42 10.40 -9.04
C SER A 83 4.10 9.67 -7.88
N GLY A 84 3.31 9.24 -6.86
CA GLY A 84 3.82 8.61 -5.64
C GLY A 84 4.22 9.59 -4.53
N GLN A 85 3.92 10.89 -4.68
CA GLN A 85 4.12 11.85 -3.61
C GLN A 85 3.11 11.59 -2.49
N MET A 86 3.54 11.79 -1.24
CA MET A 86 2.72 11.68 -0.04
C MET A 86 2.67 13.06 0.65
N ILE A 87 1.47 13.59 0.82
CA ILE A 87 1.23 14.91 1.44
C ILE A 87 0.35 14.71 2.67
N ALA A 88 0.89 15.04 3.84
CA ALA A 88 0.10 15.07 5.07
C ALA A 88 -0.79 16.32 5.06
N LEU A 89 -2.08 16.11 5.26
CA LEU A 89 -3.09 17.17 5.34
C LEU A 89 -3.53 17.30 6.78
N GLU A 90 -3.17 18.44 7.35
CA GLU A 90 -3.57 18.82 8.70
C GLU A 90 -4.71 19.83 8.63
N ASN A 91 -5.53 19.92 9.68
CA ASN A 91 -6.51 20.99 9.80
C ASN A 91 -5.78 22.33 9.83
N ARG A 92 -6.06 23.20 8.88
CA ARG A 92 -5.45 24.53 8.77
C ARG A 92 -6.46 25.61 9.19
N GLU A 93 -6.02 26.54 10.01
CA GLU A 93 -6.86 27.66 10.46
C GLU A 93 -7.17 28.65 9.33
N GLN A 94 -6.40 28.63 8.25
CA GLN A 94 -6.53 29.53 7.11
C GLN A 94 -6.49 28.76 5.81
N ARG A 95 -7.21 29.31 4.81
CA ARG A 95 -7.18 28.83 3.42
C ARG A 95 -5.78 28.89 2.85
N ASP A 96 -5.30 27.82 2.28
CA ASP A 96 -3.97 27.70 1.70
C ASP A 96 -4.03 27.02 0.33
N ILE A 97 -3.00 27.23 -0.50
CA ILE A 97 -2.85 26.56 -1.78
C ILE A 97 -1.72 25.55 -1.65
N ILE A 98 -2.04 24.29 -1.78
CA ILE A 98 -1.04 23.22 -1.83
C ILE A 98 -0.72 22.87 -3.29
N ILE A 99 0.55 22.57 -3.54
CA ILE A 99 0.98 22.11 -4.86
C ILE A 99 1.00 20.59 -4.86
N VAL A 100 0.17 20.01 -5.70
CA VAL A 100 0.00 18.56 -5.85
C VAL A 100 0.27 18.21 -7.29
N ASP A 101 1.38 17.53 -7.58
CA ASP A 101 1.79 17.15 -8.96
C ASP A 101 1.68 18.31 -9.97
N SER A 102 2.17 19.49 -9.59
CA SER A 102 2.07 20.74 -10.35
C SER A 102 0.67 21.37 -10.43
N LEU A 103 -0.32 20.77 -9.80
CA LEU A 103 -1.67 21.34 -9.66
C LEU A 103 -1.75 22.25 -8.44
N ARG A 104 -2.51 23.32 -8.55
CA ARG A 104 -2.86 24.17 -7.42
C ARG A 104 -4.18 23.68 -6.83
N VAL A 105 -4.12 23.03 -5.67
CA VAL A 105 -5.29 22.52 -4.96
C VAL A 105 -5.50 23.39 -3.73
N GLU A 106 -6.71 23.84 -3.52
CA GLU A 106 -7.07 24.69 -2.41
C GLU A 106 -7.44 23.85 -1.19
N GLN A 107 -6.86 24.14 -0.04
CA GLN A 107 -7.25 23.58 1.24
C GLN A 107 -7.81 24.68 2.14
N ASP A 108 -9.00 24.46 2.68
CA ASP A 108 -9.66 25.31 3.65
C ASP A 108 -10.08 24.46 4.85
N HIS A 109 -9.45 24.68 6.01
CA HIS A 109 -9.59 23.82 7.19
C HIS A 109 -9.28 22.35 6.86
N ASP A 110 -10.27 21.49 6.92
CA ASP A 110 -10.23 20.05 6.59
C ASP A 110 -10.92 19.71 5.25
N LEU A 111 -11.15 20.73 4.41
CA LEU A 111 -11.70 20.58 3.07
C LEU A 111 -10.60 20.75 2.02
N LEU A 112 -10.39 19.73 1.20
CA LEU A 112 -9.54 19.78 0.01
C LEU A 112 -10.40 19.98 -1.24
N ASN A 113 -10.16 21.03 -2.02
CA ASN A 113 -11.02 21.42 -3.14
C ASN A 113 -10.34 21.17 -4.49
N TYR A 114 -10.90 20.25 -5.27
CA TYR A 114 -10.50 19.95 -6.65
C TYR A 114 -11.43 20.60 -7.71
N GLU A 115 -12.46 21.36 -7.31
CA GLU A 115 -13.34 22.00 -8.26
C GLU A 115 -12.60 23.06 -9.07
N GLY A 116 -12.80 23.09 -10.39
CA GLY A 116 -12.22 24.11 -11.26
C GLY A 116 -10.71 24.00 -11.48
N ILE A 117 -10.05 22.91 -11.11
CA ILE A 117 -8.63 22.72 -11.37
C ILE A 117 -8.35 22.76 -12.87
N GLU A 118 -7.57 23.77 -13.30
CA GLU A 118 -7.04 23.85 -14.65
C GLU A 118 -5.77 23.01 -14.76
N THR A 119 -5.77 22.04 -15.65
CA THR A 119 -4.59 21.24 -15.96
C THR A 119 -3.91 21.77 -17.21
N SER A 120 -2.74 22.35 -17.09
CA SER A 120 -1.89 22.74 -18.22
C SER A 120 -1.19 21.49 -18.79
N GLY A 121 -1.84 20.77 -19.73
CA GLY A 121 -1.22 19.64 -20.43
C GLY A 121 -1.95 18.30 -20.24
N LYS A 122 -1.34 17.23 -20.74
CA LYS A 122 -1.84 15.85 -20.69
C LYS A 122 -1.84 15.29 -19.25
N VAL A 123 -2.77 15.72 -18.40
CA VAL A 123 -3.13 14.97 -17.19
C VAL A 123 -4.23 14.00 -17.60
N VAL A 124 -3.82 12.90 -18.24
CA VAL A 124 -4.75 11.86 -18.66
C VAL A 124 -4.77 10.83 -17.52
N ASP A 125 -5.94 10.65 -16.92
CA ASP A 125 -6.26 9.55 -16.00
C ASP A 125 -5.40 9.40 -14.73
N GLU A 126 -4.86 10.51 -14.21
CA GLU A 126 -4.11 10.47 -12.95
C GLU A 126 -5.05 10.23 -11.77
N MET A 127 -4.74 9.20 -11.00
CA MET A 127 -5.52 8.78 -9.83
C MET A 127 -4.83 9.23 -8.55
N HIS A 128 -5.55 9.94 -7.71
CA HIS A 128 -5.16 10.25 -6.34
C HIS A 128 -5.84 9.31 -5.35
N SER A 129 -5.29 9.20 -4.15
CA SER A 129 -5.89 8.46 -3.05
C SER A 129 -5.81 9.27 -1.77
N MET A 130 -6.97 9.49 -1.14
CA MET A 130 -7.09 10.14 0.16
C MET A 130 -7.26 9.08 1.24
N ARG A 131 -6.35 9.07 2.21
CA ARG A 131 -6.42 8.15 3.35
C ARG A 131 -6.63 8.93 4.64
N VAL A 132 -7.71 8.62 5.35
CA VAL A 132 -8.02 9.15 6.69
C VAL A 132 -7.58 8.14 7.73
N PRO A 133 -6.68 8.49 8.68
CA PRO A 133 -6.23 7.57 9.73
C PRO A 133 -7.31 7.38 10.80
N ARG A 134 -7.04 6.48 11.73
CA ARG A 134 -7.88 6.25 12.91
C ARG A 134 -8.06 7.53 13.72
N GLY A 135 -9.33 7.87 14.05
CA GLY A 135 -9.69 9.06 14.81
C GLY A 135 -9.58 10.37 14.01
N GLY A 136 -9.37 10.31 12.68
CA GLY A 136 -9.45 11.44 11.78
C GLY A 136 -10.78 11.51 11.07
N GLU A 137 -11.10 12.68 10.54
CA GLU A 137 -12.18 12.96 9.59
C GLU A 137 -11.63 13.96 8.58
N PHE A 138 -12.10 13.91 7.34
CA PHE A 138 -11.65 14.82 6.30
C PHE A 138 -12.69 14.97 5.20
N SER A 139 -12.79 16.19 4.65
CA SER A 139 -13.74 16.50 3.59
C SER A 139 -13.02 16.81 2.29
N MET A 140 -13.66 16.52 1.17
CA MET A 140 -13.13 16.91 -0.12
C MET A 140 -14.22 17.24 -1.11
N LYS A 141 -13.92 18.18 -2.00
CA LYS A 141 -14.73 18.52 -3.15
C LYS A 141 -14.05 17.99 -4.41
N LEU A 142 -14.70 17.07 -5.09
CA LEU A 142 -14.19 16.47 -6.33
C LEU A 142 -14.29 17.48 -7.49
N SER A 143 -13.62 17.19 -8.60
CA SER A 143 -13.58 18.08 -9.77
C SER A 143 -14.93 18.33 -10.44
N ASP A 144 -15.92 17.48 -10.20
CA ASP A 144 -17.29 17.64 -10.68
C ASP A 144 -18.20 18.43 -9.72
N GLY A 145 -17.64 18.89 -8.59
CA GLY A 145 -18.37 19.60 -7.53
C GLY A 145 -18.99 18.68 -6.48
N THR A 146 -18.87 17.37 -6.60
CA THR A 146 -19.35 16.40 -5.60
C THR A 146 -18.59 16.59 -4.28
N MET A 147 -19.34 16.72 -3.16
CA MET A 147 -18.78 16.74 -1.81
C MET A 147 -18.69 15.33 -1.26
N VAL A 148 -17.55 15.02 -0.62
CA VAL A 148 -17.32 13.73 0.02
C VAL A 148 -16.77 13.97 1.43
N TYR A 149 -17.44 13.41 2.44
CA TYR A 149 -17.03 13.44 3.83
C TYR A 149 -16.52 12.06 4.21
N LEU A 150 -15.25 11.98 4.54
CA LEU A 150 -14.54 10.73 4.82
C LEU A 150 -14.41 10.53 6.32
N ASN A 151 -14.87 9.40 6.82
CA ASN A 151 -14.74 9.00 8.21
C ASN A 151 -13.37 8.34 8.48
N ALA A 152 -13.07 8.07 9.74
CA ALA A 152 -11.85 7.40 10.18
C ALA A 152 -11.61 6.06 9.43
N GLU A 153 -10.32 5.69 9.27
CA GLU A 153 -9.90 4.43 8.64
C GLU A 153 -10.43 4.24 7.19
N THR A 154 -10.66 5.37 6.49
CA THR A 154 -11.20 5.40 5.13
C THR A 154 -10.13 5.70 4.11
N ASN A 155 -10.22 5.02 2.97
CA ASN A 155 -9.42 5.28 1.78
C ASN A 155 -10.35 5.51 0.59
N LEU A 156 -10.24 6.69 -0.05
CA LEU A 156 -10.94 7.02 -1.28
C LEU A 156 -9.93 7.21 -2.41
N ARG A 157 -10.05 6.44 -3.48
CA ARG A 157 -9.28 6.61 -4.70
C ARG A 157 -10.15 7.23 -5.77
N TYR A 158 -9.68 8.31 -6.40
CA TYR A 158 -10.45 9.11 -7.34
C TYR A 158 -9.55 9.70 -8.43
N PRO A 159 -10.09 9.94 -9.65
CA PRO A 159 -9.35 10.67 -10.68
C PRO A 159 -9.33 12.16 -10.36
N ILE A 160 -8.25 12.85 -10.72
CA ILE A 160 -8.17 14.32 -10.60
C ILE A 160 -9.30 15.00 -11.38
N ARG A 161 -9.68 14.39 -12.53
CA ARG A 161 -10.80 14.82 -13.36
C ARG A 161 -11.59 13.63 -13.88
N PHE A 162 -12.91 13.81 -14.01
CA PHE A 162 -13.80 12.84 -14.65
C PHE A 162 -13.89 13.11 -16.16
N ASN A 163 -13.05 12.46 -16.96
CA ASN A 163 -12.96 12.63 -18.41
C ASN A 163 -13.85 11.66 -19.21
N GLY A 164 -14.35 10.58 -18.58
CA GLY A 164 -15.11 9.51 -19.21
C GLY A 164 -16.62 9.77 -19.26
N GLU A 165 -17.37 8.74 -19.68
CA GLU A 165 -18.84 8.70 -19.67
C GLU A 165 -19.40 8.47 -18.25
N GLU A 166 -18.55 8.09 -17.31
CA GLU A 166 -18.86 7.82 -15.92
C GLU A 166 -17.93 8.60 -14.99
N ARG A 167 -18.42 8.94 -13.80
CA ARG A 167 -17.66 9.52 -12.70
C ARG A 167 -17.40 8.42 -11.68
N ARG A 168 -16.23 7.76 -11.77
CA ARG A 168 -15.92 6.55 -10.96
C ARG A 168 -14.91 6.86 -9.88
N VAL A 169 -15.20 6.42 -8.65
CA VAL A 169 -14.31 6.45 -7.49
C VAL A 169 -14.30 5.08 -6.82
N LYS A 170 -13.26 4.77 -6.03
CA LYS A 170 -13.16 3.52 -5.27
C LYS A 170 -13.03 3.83 -3.78
N LEU A 171 -13.89 3.18 -2.97
CA LEU A 171 -13.99 3.38 -1.53
C LEU A 171 -13.64 2.11 -0.75
N SER A 172 -12.90 2.29 0.36
CA SER A 172 -12.77 1.33 1.45
C SER A 172 -12.86 2.10 2.75
N GLY A 173 -13.76 1.72 3.64
CA GLY A 173 -14.09 2.46 4.87
C GLY A 173 -15.49 3.09 4.79
N GLU A 174 -15.67 4.28 5.35
CA GLU A 174 -16.97 4.95 5.40
C GLU A 174 -16.90 6.38 4.85
N ALA A 175 -17.84 6.69 3.95
CA ALA A 175 -17.97 8.02 3.38
C ALA A 175 -19.43 8.40 3.13
N TYR A 176 -19.75 9.66 3.39
CA TYR A 176 -20.97 10.30 2.97
C TYR A 176 -20.71 11.10 1.70
N PHE A 177 -21.61 10.97 0.73
CA PHE A 177 -21.53 11.61 -0.58
C PHE A 177 -22.72 12.54 -0.79
N ASP A 178 -22.46 13.81 -1.12
CA ASP A 178 -23.42 14.74 -1.74
C ASP A 178 -23.03 14.90 -3.20
N VAL A 179 -23.59 14.05 -4.05
CA VAL A 179 -23.20 13.94 -5.45
C VAL A 179 -23.85 15.03 -6.27
N MET A 180 -23.01 15.81 -6.98
CA MET A 180 -23.49 16.82 -7.93
C MET A 180 -24.33 16.18 -9.03
N LYS A 181 -25.54 16.73 -9.27
CA LYS A 181 -26.46 16.23 -10.29
C LYS A 181 -25.87 16.36 -11.70
N SER A 182 -25.86 15.25 -12.44
CA SER A 182 -25.34 15.18 -13.80
C SER A 182 -26.00 14.03 -14.58
N ASP A 183 -26.03 14.13 -15.91
CA ASP A 183 -26.46 13.03 -16.78
C ASP A 183 -25.45 11.87 -16.82
N LYS A 184 -24.18 12.14 -16.50
CA LYS A 184 -23.14 11.11 -16.34
C LYS A 184 -23.27 10.44 -14.98
N PRO A 185 -23.39 9.12 -14.90
CA PRO A 185 -23.50 8.43 -13.63
C PRO A 185 -22.25 8.59 -12.76
N PHE A 186 -22.47 8.72 -11.46
CA PHE A 186 -21.43 8.63 -10.44
C PHE A 186 -21.44 7.23 -9.86
N ILE A 187 -20.29 6.56 -9.88
CA ILE A 187 -20.14 5.17 -9.44
C ILE A 187 -19.13 5.11 -8.31
N VAL A 188 -19.57 4.58 -7.18
CA VAL A 188 -18.67 4.21 -6.08
C VAL A 188 -18.43 2.71 -6.15
N GLU A 189 -17.21 2.34 -6.52
CA GLU A 189 -16.73 0.96 -6.51
C GLU A 189 -16.30 0.60 -5.09
N VAL A 190 -16.82 -0.50 -4.57
CA VAL A 190 -16.45 -1.09 -3.29
C VAL A 190 -16.10 -2.55 -3.52
N ASP A 191 -15.36 -3.15 -2.62
CA ASP A 191 -15.06 -4.58 -2.73
C ASP A 191 -16.34 -5.42 -2.74
N GLY A 192 -16.57 -6.11 -3.87
CA GLY A 192 -17.74 -6.98 -4.09
C GLY A 192 -19.02 -6.31 -4.57
N PHE A 193 -19.11 -4.96 -4.68
CA PHE A 193 -20.30 -4.28 -5.20
C PHE A 193 -20.03 -2.88 -5.75
N GLU A 194 -20.98 -2.34 -6.48
CA GLU A 194 -20.96 -0.95 -6.97
C GLU A 194 -22.25 -0.22 -6.57
N VAL A 195 -22.10 1.07 -6.29
CA VAL A 195 -23.23 1.99 -6.04
C VAL A 195 -23.26 3.01 -7.14
N LYS A 196 -24.40 3.09 -7.87
CA LYS A 196 -24.59 3.98 -9.02
C LYS A 196 -25.67 5.01 -8.75
N VAL A 197 -25.38 6.29 -9.01
CA VAL A 197 -26.26 7.43 -8.78
C VAL A 197 -26.11 8.49 -9.88
N LEU A 198 -27.05 9.45 -9.96
CA LEU A 198 -26.97 10.61 -10.88
C LEU A 198 -26.85 11.96 -10.15
N GLY A 199 -27.26 12.03 -8.87
CA GLY A 199 -27.26 13.24 -8.07
C GLY A 199 -28.04 12.95 -6.79
N THR A 200 -27.34 12.56 -5.73
CA THR A 200 -27.92 11.80 -4.63
C THR A 200 -27.10 12.04 -3.36
N ARG A 201 -27.76 12.10 -2.22
CA ARG A 201 -27.13 12.12 -0.91
C ARG A 201 -27.26 10.74 -0.26
N PHE A 202 -26.12 10.14 0.04
CA PHE A 202 -26.08 8.77 0.60
C PHE A 202 -24.80 8.52 1.37
N ASN A 203 -24.86 7.57 2.30
CA ASN A 203 -23.70 7.05 3.05
C ASN A 203 -23.37 5.63 2.61
N ILE A 204 -22.07 5.32 2.51
CA ILE A 204 -21.57 3.96 2.36
C ILE A 204 -20.66 3.64 3.54
N GLN A 205 -20.93 2.52 4.23
CA GLN A 205 -20.05 1.93 5.23
C GLN A 205 -19.56 0.56 4.72
N ALA A 206 -18.25 0.49 4.43
CA ALA A 206 -17.62 -0.67 3.79
C ALA A 206 -16.21 -0.91 4.34
N TYR A 207 -16.11 -1.12 5.65
CA TYR A 207 -14.86 -1.49 6.30
C TYR A 207 -14.52 -2.95 6.04
N GLY A 208 -13.26 -3.23 5.65
CA GLY A 208 -12.83 -4.58 5.27
C GLY A 208 -12.86 -5.61 6.40
N ASP A 209 -12.80 -5.18 7.66
CA ASP A 209 -12.90 -6.00 8.87
C ASP A 209 -14.34 -6.25 9.32
N GLU A 210 -15.33 -5.46 8.84
CA GLU A 210 -16.74 -5.69 9.11
C GLU A 210 -17.30 -6.85 8.27
N THR A 211 -18.31 -7.53 8.81
CA THR A 211 -19.01 -8.65 8.15
C THR A 211 -20.12 -8.20 7.21
N ARG A 212 -20.46 -6.92 7.23
CA ARG A 212 -21.58 -6.35 6.47
C ARG A 212 -21.21 -4.98 5.94
N PHE A 213 -21.53 -4.77 4.66
CA PHE A 213 -21.47 -3.47 4.03
C PHE A 213 -22.85 -2.84 4.01
N LYS A 214 -22.92 -1.52 4.15
CA LYS A 214 -24.19 -0.79 4.23
C LYS A 214 -24.17 0.38 3.27
N THR A 215 -25.27 0.60 2.54
CA THR A 215 -25.49 1.79 1.73
C THR A 215 -26.83 2.38 2.16
N THR A 216 -26.82 3.60 2.67
CA THR A 216 -28.00 4.29 3.22
C THR A 216 -28.34 5.48 2.34
N LEU A 217 -29.56 5.56 1.85
CA LEU A 217 -30.02 6.64 1.00
C LEU A 217 -30.76 7.71 1.81
N GLU A 218 -30.28 8.95 1.76
CA GLU A 218 -30.94 10.11 2.35
C GLU A 218 -31.84 10.84 1.34
N GLN A 219 -31.33 11.18 0.16
CA GLN A 219 -32.05 11.91 -0.85
C GLN A 219 -31.69 11.46 -2.26
N GLY A 220 -32.68 11.33 -3.13
CA GLY A 220 -32.51 10.95 -4.55
C GLY A 220 -32.80 9.48 -4.80
N SER A 221 -31.97 8.78 -5.54
CA SER A 221 -32.10 7.37 -5.89
C SER A 221 -30.74 6.70 -5.98
N VAL A 222 -30.63 5.49 -5.46
CA VAL A 222 -29.40 4.67 -5.47
C VAL A 222 -29.69 3.32 -6.11
N GLU A 223 -28.87 2.91 -7.08
CA GLU A 223 -28.81 1.53 -7.54
C GLU A 223 -27.58 0.84 -6.93
N VAL A 224 -27.79 -0.24 -6.16
CA VAL A 224 -26.74 -1.12 -5.64
C VAL A 224 -26.61 -2.32 -6.57
N HIS A 225 -25.41 -2.58 -7.08
CA HIS A 225 -25.12 -3.67 -8.02
C HIS A 225 -24.22 -4.69 -7.36
N VAL A 226 -24.63 -5.95 -7.27
CA VAL A 226 -23.89 -7.07 -6.68
C VAL A 226 -24.01 -8.28 -7.62
N GLU A 227 -22.91 -8.77 -8.18
CA GLU A 227 -22.86 -10.02 -8.98
C GLU A 227 -23.98 -10.17 -10.01
N GLY A 228 -24.29 -9.08 -10.76
CA GLY A 228 -25.34 -9.06 -11.77
C GLY A 228 -26.75 -8.78 -11.23
N ASN A 229 -26.97 -8.76 -9.93
CA ASN A 229 -28.21 -8.34 -9.29
C ASN A 229 -28.21 -6.83 -9.05
N LYS A 230 -29.40 -6.24 -9.09
CA LYS A 230 -29.62 -4.81 -8.85
C LYS A 230 -30.65 -4.62 -7.75
N MET A 231 -30.37 -3.69 -6.84
CA MET A 231 -31.32 -3.23 -5.82
C MET A 231 -31.47 -1.72 -5.91
N LEU A 232 -32.69 -1.24 -6.04
CA LEU A 232 -33.01 0.18 -6.00
C LEU A 232 -33.42 0.57 -4.57
N LEU A 233 -32.83 1.67 -4.08
CA LEU A 233 -33.18 2.29 -2.81
C LEU A 233 -33.99 3.55 -3.02
N GLU A 234 -34.96 3.77 -2.14
CA GLU A 234 -35.71 4.99 -1.93
C GLU A 234 -35.22 5.73 -0.68
N PRO A 235 -35.44 7.06 -0.54
CA PRO A 235 -35.04 7.79 0.65
C PRO A 235 -35.55 7.15 1.94
N GLY A 236 -34.66 7.03 2.94
CA GLY A 236 -34.92 6.32 4.19
C GLY A 236 -34.71 4.81 4.12
N GLU A 237 -34.18 4.29 3.01
CA GLU A 237 -33.83 2.88 2.89
C GLU A 237 -32.32 2.64 2.99
N GLN A 238 -31.97 1.48 3.51
CA GLN A 238 -30.58 0.99 3.61
C GLN A 238 -30.47 -0.40 2.99
N ALA A 239 -29.56 -0.56 2.03
CA ALA A 239 -29.10 -1.87 1.59
C ALA A 239 -28.03 -2.40 2.56
N VAL A 240 -28.09 -3.69 2.85
CA VAL A 240 -27.10 -4.40 3.64
C VAL A 240 -26.63 -5.62 2.85
N LEU A 241 -25.35 -5.65 2.52
CA LEU A 241 -24.67 -6.75 1.84
C LEU A 241 -23.81 -7.49 2.87
N THR A 242 -24.02 -8.79 3.02
CA THR A 242 -23.16 -9.65 3.85
C THR A 242 -21.98 -10.17 3.03
N LYS A 243 -20.90 -10.62 3.70
CA LYS A 243 -19.75 -11.26 3.00
C LYS A 243 -20.12 -12.56 2.28
N ASP A 244 -21.24 -13.19 2.67
CA ASP A 244 -21.77 -14.38 1.99
C ASP A 244 -22.56 -14.04 0.72
N GLY A 245 -22.63 -12.74 0.34
CA GLY A 245 -23.32 -12.25 -0.87
C GLY A 245 -24.82 -12.01 -0.70
N GLU A 246 -25.38 -12.14 0.51
CA GLU A 246 -26.79 -11.85 0.75
C GLU A 246 -27.01 -10.32 0.74
N LEU A 247 -27.84 -9.84 -0.18
CA LEU A 247 -28.26 -8.43 -0.30
C LEU A 247 -29.69 -8.25 0.21
N THR A 248 -29.86 -7.50 1.27
CA THR A 248 -31.16 -7.20 1.90
C THR A 248 -31.41 -5.70 1.97
N LYS A 249 -32.67 -5.30 2.11
CA LYS A 249 -33.09 -3.90 2.21
C LYS A 249 -33.97 -3.69 3.43
N ARG A 250 -33.76 -2.57 4.15
CA ARG A 250 -34.56 -2.18 5.31
C ARG A 250 -34.78 -0.67 5.38
N LYS A 251 -35.81 -0.23 6.09
CA LYS A 251 -36.03 1.18 6.43
C LYS A 251 -35.19 1.56 7.63
N VAL A 252 -34.60 2.76 7.61
CA VAL A 252 -33.77 3.31 8.67
C VAL A 252 -34.07 4.79 8.89
N ASP A 253 -33.75 5.31 10.07
CA ASP A 253 -33.76 6.73 10.36
C ASP A 253 -32.47 7.35 9.79
N VAL A 254 -32.61 8.17 8.79
CA VAL A 254 -31.48 8.82 8.11
C VAL A 254 -30.96 10.05 8.83
N SER A 255 -31.66 10.59 9.83
CA SER A 255 -31.23 11.76 10.60
C SER A 255 -29.90 11.57 11.33
N LEU A 256 -29.46 10.32 11.49
CA LEU A 256 -28.19 9.96 12.12
C LEU A 256 -26.98 10.08 11.17
N TYR A 257 -27.23 10.07 9.85
CA TYR A 257 -26.17 10.06 8.82
C TYR A 257 -25.87 11.44 8.27
N GLY A 258 -26.83 12.38 8.26
CA GLY A 258 -26.64 13.77 7.82
C GLY A 258 -25.87 14.65 8.82
N LYS A 259 -25.48 14.14 9.98
CA LYS A 259 -24.72 14.89 11.00
C LYS A 259 -23.21 14.90 10.81
N MET A 260 -22.69 14.44 9.68
CA MET A 260 -21.31 14.73 9.26
C MET A 260 -21.15 16.15 8.66
N GLU A 261 -22.17 17.01 8.77
CA GLU A 261 -22.02 18.44 8.54
C GLU A 261 -21.19 19.02 9.67
N ILE A 262 -20.00 19.50 9.32
CA ILE A 262 -19.06 20.22 10.18
C ILE A 262 -19.53 21.64 10.36
#